data_35cd565ea08f4eb5f8477710cdcf1b8f
#
_entry.id   35cd565ea08f4eb5f8477710cdcf1b8f
#
_cell.length_a   1.000
_cell.length_b   1.000
_cell.length_c   1.000
_cell.angle_alpha   90.00
_cell.angle_beta   90.00
_cell.angle_gamma   90.00
#
_symmetry.space_group_name_H-M   'P 1'
#
loop_
_entity.id
_entity.type
_entity.pdbx_description
1 polymer ?
#
loop_
_entity_poly.entity_id
_entity_poly.type
_entity_poly.pdbx_seq_one_letter_code
_entity_poly.pdbx_strand_id
1 'polypeptide(L)'
;MKIVVLDAGTLAFDDTVWSVLDELGDVQLYVSTSAAAETIIQRISEAEVVFTNKVPLSAEVLQAACSLKFIGVLATGHNVVDTATAARLGQTVCNVPSYGSATTAQHTVALILELCNQVGQHSTSVHAGDWVRSGLFSYWQQAPLELATMTVGIVGYGSIGRRVAATLNSMGAKVLASARTERNRPDYDGFEWASNEMIFERADLVSLHCPETSETSGFVNAALLATMKPGALLVNAARGGLVCEVSLAAALRSGTLGGAAVDVVRQEPMAADCPLLGAPNCLITPHIAWASDSARRRLLATSVDNLRQFIAGHPVNVVSR
;
A
#
# COMPACT_ATOMS: atom_id res chain seq x y z
N MET A 1 -23.78 -10.94 -21.09
CA MET A 1 -23.22 -11.20 -19.76
C MET A 1 -23.43 -9.93 -18.95
N LYS A 2 -23.94 -10.02 -17.70
CA LYS A 2 -24.15 -8.85 -16.84
C LYS A 2 -22.90 -8.60 -15.98
N ILE A 3 -22.31 -7.44 -16.14
CA ILE A 3 -21.08 -7.02 -15.48
C ILE A 3 -21.42 -5.90 -14.48
N VAL A 4 -21.01 -6.03 -13.22
CA VAL A 4 -21.19 -5.02 -12.19
C VAL A 4 -19.86 -4.58 -11.64
N VAL A 5 -19.62 -3.26 -11.61
CA VAL A 5 -18.46 -2.65 -10.92
C VAL A 5 -18.99 -1.98 -9.65
N LEU A 6 -18.58 -2.49 -8.48
CA LEU A 6 -19.17 -2.07 -7.20
C LEU A 6 -18.65 -0.73 -6.68
N ASP A 7 -17.45 -0.33 -7.07
CA ASP A 7 -16.75 0.84 -6.52
C ASP A 7 -15.82 1.51 -7.55
N ALA A 8 -16.38 1.79 -8.74
CA ALA A 8 -15.68 2.41 -9.87
C ALA A 8 -14.95 3.71 -9.48
N GLY A 9 -15.52 4.47 -8.54
CA GLY A 9 -14.94 5.70 -8.03
C GLY A 9 -13.57 5.53 -7.35
N THR A 10 -13.22 4.32 -6.91
CA THR A 10 -11.90 4.06 -6.31
C THR A 10 -10.75 4.19 -7.31
N LEU A 11 -11.01 4.01 -8.61
CA LEU A 11 -10.03 4.25 -9.66
C LEU A 11 -10.01 5.71 -10.12
N ALA A 12 -10.98 6.53 -9.70
CA ALA A 12 -11.09 7.96 -10.01
C ALA A 12 -10.92 8.27 -11.52
N PHE A 13 -11.50 7.43 -12.38
CA PHE A 13 -11.68 7.68 -13.80
C PHE A 13 -13.08 8.24 -14.05
N ASP A 14 -13.24 8.97 -15.15
CA ASP A 14 -14.57 9.21 -15.70
C ASP A 14 -15.14 7.92 -16.30
N ASP A 15 -16.47 7.88 -16.47
CA ASP A 15 -17.19 6.67 -16.88
C ASP A 15 -16.77 6.16 -18.28
N THR A 16 -16.23 7.03 -19.14
CA THR A 16 -15.80 6.68 -20.50
C THR A 16 -14.65 5.67 -20.51
N VAL A 17 -13.82 5.64 -19.48
CA VAL A 17 -12.71 4.67 -19.36
C VAL A 17 -13.22 3.24 -19.16
N TRP A 18 -14.41 3.09 -18.57
CA TRP A 18 -15.03 1.80 -18.32
C TRP A 18 -15.71 1.20 -19.55
N SER A 19 -15.91 1.98 -20.64
CA SER A 19 -16.51 1.51 -21.89
C SER A 19 -15.72 0.35 -22.53
N VAL A 20 -14.48 0.13 -22.14
CA VAL A 20 -13.68 -1.06 -22.52
C VAL A 20 -14.35 -2.38 -22.10
N LEU A 21 -15.28 -2.37 -21.16
CA LEU A 21 -16.06 -3.53 -20.73
C LEU A 21 -17.34 -3.73 -21.56
N ASP A 22 -17.83 -2.72 -22.30
CA ASP A 22 -19.09 -2.76 -23.04
C ASP A 22 -19.05 -3.83 -24.16
N GLU A 23 -17.85 -4.10 -24.72
CA GLU A 23 -17.63 -5.18 -25.68
C GLU A 23 -17.82 -6.59 -25.07
N LEU A 24 -17.74 -6.70 -23.73
CA LEU A 24 -17.79 -7.97 -23.02
C LEU A 24 -19.16 -8.25 -22.38
N GLY A 25 -20.02 -7.24 -22.26
CA GLY A 25 -21.35 -7.42 -21.68
C GLY A 25 -22.09 -6.13 -21.37
N ASP A 26 -23.23 -6.26 -20.70
CA ASP A 26 -24.02 -5.16 -20.16
C ASP A 26 -23.41 -4.69 -18.83
N VAL A 27 -22.90 -3.46 -18.79
CA VAL A 27 -22.09 -2.93 -17.69
C VAL A 27 -22.89 -2.00 -16.81
N GLN A 28 -22.92 -2.30 -15.52
CA GLN A 28 -23.47 -1.42 -14.49
C GLN A 28 -22.37 -0.91 -13.57
N LEU A 29 -22.17 0.39 -13.53
CA LEU A 29 -21.17 1.06 -12.70
C LEU A 29 -21.82 1.67 -11.45
N TYR A 30 -21.22 1.38 -10.29
CA TYR A 30 -21.50 2.11 -9.05
C TYR A 30 -20.25 2.88 -8.63
N VAL A 31 -20.36 4.16 -8.38
CA VAL A 31 -19.26 5.01 -7.88
C VAL A 31 -18.74 4.47 -6.55
N SER A 32 -19.67 4.08 -5.66
CA SER A 32 -19.38 3.44 -4.38
C SER A 32 -20.53 2.52 -3.98
N THR A 33 -20.24 1.50 -3.18
CA THR A 33 -21.24 0.59 -2.61
C THR A 33 -21.02 0.49 -1.10
N SER A 34 -22.11 0.59 -0.34
CA SER A 34 -22.07 0.32 1.11
C SER A 34 -21.55 -1.11 1.38
N ALA A 35 -20.78 -1.27 2.45
CA ALA A 35 -20.29 -2.59 2.89
C ALA A 35 -21.40 -3.49 3.48
N ALA A 36 -22.64 -3.01 3.60
CA ALA A 36 -23.78 -3.80 4.07
C ALA A 36 -24.09 -4.93 3.08
N ALA A 37 -24.13 -6.16 3.56
CA ALA A 37 -24.33 -7.36 2.74
C ALA A 37 -25.59 -7.28 1.88
N GLU A 38 -26.72 -6.80 2.45
CA GLU A 38 -27.98 -6.61 1.73
C GLU A 38 -27.86 -5.71 0.50
N THR A 39 -27.13 -4.58 0.65
CA THR A 39 -26.91 -3.62 -0.47
C THR A 39 -26.06 -4.28 -1.57
N ILE A 40 -25.03 -5.02 -1.18
CA ILE A 40 -24.15 -5.71 -2.14
C ILE A 40 -24.94 -6.79 -2.88
N ILE A 41 -25.67 -7.66 -2.15
CA ILE A 41 -26.49 -8.72 -2.70
C ILE A 41 -27.51 -8.17 -3.70
N GLN A 42 -28.20 -7.09 -3.35
CA GLN A 42 -29.17 -6.45 -4.25
C GLN A 42 -28.49 -6.00 -5.56
N ARG A 43 -27.29 -5.40 -5.49
CA ARG A 43 -26.58 -4.89 -6.67
C ARG A 43 -26.06 -6.00 -7.58
N ILE A 44 -25.68 -7.13 -7.04
CA ILE A 44 -25.07 -8.24 -7.80
C ILE A 44 -26.00 -9.43 -8.05
N SER A 45 -27.28 -9.33 -7.68
CA SER A 45 -28.25 -10.43 -7.72
C SER A 45 -28.33 -11.18 -9.06
N GLU A 46 -28.14 -10.48 -10.16
CA GLU A 46 -28.16 -11.03 -11.52
C GLU A 46 -26.79 -10.98 -12.21
N ALA A 47 -25.76 -10.52 -11.52
CA ALA A 47 -24.44 -10.38 -12.10
C ALA A 47 -23.77 -11.72 -12.36
N GLU A 48 -23.20 -11.89 -13.54
CA GLU A 48 -22.32 -13.02 -13.87
C GLU A 48 -20.85 -12.66 -13.59
N VAL A 49 -20.54 -11.36 -13.62
CA VAL A 49 -19.21 -10.79 -13.39
C VAL A 49 -19.30 -9.63 -12.42
N VAL A 50 -18.44 -9.63 -11.42
CA VAL A 50 -18.30 -8.53 -10.45
C VAL A 50 -16.87 -8.04 -10.41
N PHE A 51 -16.67 -6.72 -10.51
CA PHE A 51 -15.42 -6.07 -10.17
C PHE A 51 -15.55 -5.32 -8.85
N THR A 52 -14.56 -5.46 -7.98
CA THR A 52 -14.48 -4.77 -6.69
C THR A 52 -13.05 -4.40 -6.33
N ASN A 53 -12.85 -3.25 -5.69
CA ASN A 53 -11.57 -2.86 -5.09
C ASN A 53 -11.62 -2.99 -3.55
N LYS A 54 -12.64 -2.40 -2.92
CA LYS A 54 -12.77 -2.28 -1.46
C LYS A 54 -14.08 -2.81 -0.90
N VAL A 55 -15.07 -3.09 -1.74
CA VAL A 55 -16.36 -3.64 -1.29
C VAL A 55 -16.19 -5.12 -0.94
N PRO A 56 -16.53 -5.53 0.30
CA PRO A 56 -16.30 -6.90 0.76
C PRO A 56 -17.28 -7.88 0.14
N LEU A 57 -16.77 -8.99 -0.38
CA LEU A 57 -17.56 -10.13 -0.84
C LEU A 57 -17.38 -11.28 0.16
N SER A 58 -18.18 -11.23 1.23
CA SER A 58 -18.21 -12.25 2.29
C SER A 58 -18.83 -13.57 1.80
N ALA A 59 -18.70 -14.65 2.60
CA ALA A 59 -19.36 -15.92 2.33
C ALA A 59 -20.86 -15.78 2.09
N GLU A 60 -21.56 -14.96 2.89
CA GLU A 60 -22.98 -14.67 2.77
C GLU A 60 -23.32 -14.06 1.40
N VAL A 61 -22.57 -13.03 1.01
CA VAL A 61 -22.73 -12.33 -0.26
C VAL A 61 -22.52 -13.28 -1.44
N LEU A 62 -21.45 -14.07 -1.41
CA LEU A 62 -21.10 -15.01 -2.49
C LEU A 62 -22.14 -16.12 -2.63
N GLN A 63 -22.68 -16.64 -1.52
CA GLN A 63 -23.72 -17.66 -1.53
C GLN A 63 -25.05 -17.14 -2.10
N ALA A 64 -25.38 -15.87 -1.88
CA ALA A 64 -26.59 -15.25 -2.41
C ALA A 64 -26.48 -14.94 -3.91
N ALA A 65 -25.29 -14.80 -4.46
CA ALA A 65 -25.03 -14.44 -5.85
C ALA A 65 -24.99 -15.68 -6.78
N CYS A 66 -26.13 -16.33 -6.97
CA CYS A 66 -26.23 -17.62 -7.69
C CYS A 66 -25.76 -17.58 -9.17
N SER A 67 -25.84 -16.42 -9.84
CA SER A 67 -25.41 -16.25 -11.23
C SER A 67 -23.92 -15.93 -11.38
N LEU A 68 -23.22 -15.58 -10.27
CA LEU A 68 -21.86 -15.07 -10.28
C LEU A 68 -20.84 -16.16 -10.66
N LYS A 69 -20.05 -15.91 -11.68
CA LYS A 69 -19.02 -16.81 -12.21
C LYS A 69 -17.61 -16.27 -12.07
N PHE A 70 -17.46 -14.94 -12.19
CA PHE A 70 -16.15 -14.28 -12.17
C PHE A 70 -16.13 -13.07 -11.24
N ILE A 71 -15.06 -12.95 -10.48
CA ILE A 71 -14.78 -11.82 -9.60
C ILE A 71 -13.42 -11.26 -9.97
N GLY A 72 -13.38 -10.03 -10.45
CA GLY A 72 -12.15 -9.27 -10.70
C GLY A 72 -11.84 -8.35 -9.53
N VAL A 73 -10.79 -8.65 -8.77
CA VAL A 73 -10.34 -7.75 -7.71
C VAL A 73 -9.45 -6.66 -8.31
N LEU A 74 -9.89 -5.42 -8.23
CA LEU A 74 -9.17 -4.23 -8.73
C LEU A 74 -8.02 -3.85 -7.79
N ALA A 75 -7.19 -4.83 -7.44
CA ALA A 75 -6.03 -4.68 -6.57
C ALA A 75 -5.11 -5.91 -6.65
N THR A 76 -3.90 -5.81 -6.10
CA THR A 76 -3.04 -6.98 -5.84
C THR A 76 -3.53 -7.74 -4.59
N GLY A 77 -3.86 -7.02 -3.49
CA GLY A 77 -4.46 -7.63 -2.30
C GLY A 77 -5.91 -8.02 -2.57
N HIS A 78 -6.32 -9.21 -2.13
CA HIS A 78 -7.64 -9.77 -2.40
C HIS A 78 -8.42 -10.16 -1.13
N ASN A 79 -8.00 -9.65 0.01
CA ASN A 79 -8.61 -9.94 1.32
C ASN A 79 -10.08 -9.49 1.43
N VAL A 80 -10.55 -8.65 0.50
CA VAL A 80 -11.96 -8.21 0.41
C VAL A 80 -12.89 -9.32 -0.10
N VAL A 81 -12.36 -10.44 -0.62
CA VAL A 81 -13.14 -11.57 -1.13
C VAL A 81 -12.84 -12.81 -0.29
N ASP A 82 -13.87 -13.52 0.16
CA ASP A 82 -13.73 -14.87 0.72
C ASP A 82 -13.43 -15.86 -0.42
N THR A 83 -12.16 -15.97 -0.77
CA THR A 83 -11.68 -16.81 -1.88
C THR A 83 -11.93 -18.30 -1.64
N ALA A 84 -11.98 -18.75 -0.39
CA ALA A 84 -12.26 -20.14 -0.05
C ALA A 84 -13.73 -20.48 -0.34
N THR A 85 -14.66 -19.59 0.03
CA THR A 85 -16.08 -19.76 -0.31
C THR A 85 -16.29 -19.65 -1.83
N ALA A 86 -15.68 -18.67 -2.51
CA ALA A 86 -15.76 -18.54 -3.96
C ALA A 86 -15.32 -19.84 -4.68
N ALA A 87 -14.19 -20.44 -4.25
CA ALA A 87 -13.70 -21.71 -4.80
C ALA A 87 -14.72 -22.85 -4.64
N ARG A 88 -15.34 -22.99 -3.45
CA ARG A 88 -16.38 -24.01 -3.22
C ARG A 88 -17.63 -23.82 -4.08
N LEU A 89 -17.94 -22.57 -4.44
CA LEU A 89 -19.09 -22.23 -5.28
C LEU A 89 -18.74 -22.29 -6.80
N GLY A 90 -17.49 -22.61 -7.16
CA GLY A 90 -17.04 -22.63 -8.54
C GLY A 90 -16.86 -21.24 -9.16
N GLN A 91 -16.80 -20.19 -8.33
CA GLN A 91 -16.58 -18.80 -8.75
C GLN A 91 -15.08 -18.55 -8.91
N THR A 92 -14.66 -18.05 -10.06
CA THR A 92 -13.26 -17.70 -10.34
C THR A 92 -12.95 -16.32 -9.82
N VAL A 93 -11.97 -16.19 -8.91
CA VAL A 93 -11.49 -14.91 -8.42
C VAL A 93 -10.12 -14.62 -9.00
N CYS A 94 -9.98 -13.48 -9.68
CA CYS A 94 -8.72 -13.00 -10.24
C CYS A 94 -8.33 -11.67 -9.60
N ASN A 95 -7.03 -11.51 -9.30
CA ASN A 95 -6.46 -10.24 -8.85
C ASN A 95 -5.55 -9.65 -9.92
N VAL A 96 -4.93 -8.50 -9.63
CA VAL A 96 -3.95 -7.87 -10.53
C VAL A 96 -2.60 -7.76 -9.83
N PRO A 97 -1.67 -8.69 -10.08
CA PRO A 97 -0.34 -8.63 -9.49
C PRO A 97 0.51 -7.51 -10.08
N SER A 98 1.36 -6.91 -9.27
CA SER A 98 2.49 -6.05 -9.67
C SER A 98 2.16 -4.75 -10.44
N TYR A 99 0.90 -4.39 -10.68
CA TYR A 99 0.52 -3.20 -11.45
C TYR A 99 1.06 -1.89 -10.86
N GLY A 100 1.15 -1.81 -9.54
CA GLY A 100 1.54 -0.64 -8.77
C GLY A 100 2.98 -0.65 -8.26
N SER A 101 3.80 -1.68 -8.56
CA SER A 101 5.12 -1.83 -7.92
C SER A 101 6.05 -0.63 -8.12
N ALA A 102 6.08 -0.04 -9.31
CA ALA A 102 6.90 1.14 -9.60
C ALA A 102 6.40 2.39 -8.87
N THR A 103 5.09 2.61 -8.93
CA THR A 103 4.42 3.75 -8.27
C THR A 103 4.54 3.69 -6.76
N THR A 104 4.31 2.51 -6.16
CA THR A 104 4.46 2.34 -4.70
C THR A 104 5.91 2.55 -4.26
N ALA A 105 6.88 2.05 -5.02
CA ALA A 105 8.28 2.31 -4.73
C ALA A 105 8.62 3.80 -4.82
N GLN A 106 8.15 4.49 -5.86
CA GLN A 106 8.34 5.94 -6.02
C GLN A 106 7.72 6.72 -4.85
N HIS A 107 6.50 6.40 -4.46
CA HIS A 107 5.82 7.06 -3.34
C HIS A 107 6.55 6.80 -2.01
N THR A 108 7.01 5.56 -1.77
CA THR A 108 7.82 5.23 -0.60
C THR A 108 9.10 6.06 -0.54
N VAL A 109 9.81 6.20 -1.67
CA VAL A 109 11.01 7.05 -1.76
C VAL A 109 10.66 8.53 -1.50
N ALA A 110 9.54 9.01 -2.02
CA ALA A 110 9.08 10.38 -1.76
C ALA A 110 8.81 10.62 -0.27
N LEU A 111 8.16 9.67 0.43
CA LEU A 111 7.95 9.72 1.87
C LEU A 111 9.28 9.72 2.65
N ILE A 112 10.23 8.88 2.23
CA ILE A 112 11.58 8.83 2.83
C ILE A 112 12.30 10.17 2.67
N LEU A 113 12.29 10.73 1.46
CA LEU A 113 12.93 12.01 1.18
C LEU A 113 12.25 13.17 1.91
N GLU A 114 10.93 13.14 2.06
CA GLU A 114 10.21 14.15 2.86
C GLU A 114 10.57 14.06 4.34
N LEU A 115 10.70 12.86 4.92
CA LEU A 115 11.20 12.69 6.28
C LEU A 115 12.63 13.20 6.45
N CYS A 116 13.50 12.97 5.46
CA CYS A 116 14.90 13.39 5.53
C CYS A 116 15.07 14.91 5.32
N ASN A 117 14.33 15.50 4.40
CA ASN A 117 14.58 16.87 3.93
C ASN A 117 13.50 17.88 4.36
N GLN A 118 12.31 17.42 4.73
CA GLN A 118 11.17 18.25 5.15
C GLN A 118 10.86 19.41 4.17
N VAL A 119 10.93 19.10 2.86
CA VAL A 119 10.78 20.10 1.77
C VAL A 119 9.43 20.81 1.87
N GLY A 120 8.35 20.06 2.11
CA GLY A 120 6.99 20.60 2.24
C GLY A 120 6.87 21.55 3.43
N GLN A 121 7.45 21.18 4.58
CA GLN A 121 7.42 22.00 5.79
C GLN A 121 8.23 23.30 5.62
N HIS A 122 9.44 23.20 5.09
CA HIS A 122 10.27 24.40 4.80
C HIS A 122 9.60 25.32 3.78
N SER A 123 9.00 24.76 2.71
CA SER A 123 8.24 25.55 1.73
C SER A 123 7.07 26.29 2.39
N THR A 124 6.30 25.62 3.25
CA THR A 124 5.19 26.24 3.99
C THR A 124 5.68 27.38 4.89
N SER A 125 6.79 27.19 5.61
CA SER A 125 7.41 28.20 6.45
C SER A 125 7.89 29.42 5.63
N VAL A 126 8.51 29.19 4.47
CA VAL A 126 8.93 30.29 3.57
C VAL A 126 7.73 31.11 3.11
N HIS A 127 6.65 30.45 2.67
CA HIS A 127 5.41 31.15 2.26
C HIS A 127 4.73 31.88 3.43
N ALA A 128 4.91 31.43 4.67
CA ALA A 128 4.47 32.15 5.86
C ALA A 128 5.36 33.38 6.19
N GLY A 129 6.45 33.62 5.45
CA GLY A 129 7.34 34.75 5.57
C GLY A 129 8.47 34.56 6.59
N ASP A 130 8.70 33.34 7.09
CA ASP A 130 9.72 33.08 8.12
C ASP A 130 11.11 33.39 7.61
N TRP A 131 11.43 33.09 6.36
CA TRP A 131 12.74 33.40 5.79
C TRP A 131 12.98 34.90 5.69
N VAL A 132 11.97 35.66 5.29
CA VAL A 132 12.05 37.13 5.27
C VAL A 132 12.29 37.69 6.69
N ARG A 133 11.54 37.16 7.68
CA ARG A 133 11.66 37.59 9.09
C ARG A 133 12.98 37.19 9.74
N SER A 134 13.57 36.07 9.32
CA SER A 134 14.82 35.58 9.90
C SER A 134 16.01 36.50 9.61
N GLY A 135 16.01 37.20 8.46
CA GLY A 135 17.14 38.02 8.00
C GLY A 135 18.41 37.21 7.70
N LEU A 136 18.35 35.89 7.75
CA LEU A 136 19.49 34.99 7.52
C LEU A 136 19.58 34.59 6.05
N PHE A 137 20.79 34.27 5.59
CA PHE A 137 21.02 33.73 4.22
C PHE A 137 20.26 32.40 4.04
N SER A 138 20.27 31.54 5.05
CA SER A 138 19.53 30.28 5.10
C SER A 138 19.12 29.97 6.52
N TYR A 139 18.05 29.19 6.67
CA TYR A 139 17.59 28.65 7.97
C TYR A 139 16.96 27.26 7.75
N TRP A 140 16.86 26.50 8.80
CA TRP A 140 16.15 25.21 8.84
C TRP A 140 15.46 25.04 10.17
N GLN A 141 14.31 24.39 10.15
CA GLN A 141 13.59 24.02 11.37
C GLN A 141 14.17 22.75 12.00
N GLN A 142 14.55 21.80 11.14
CA GLN A 142 15.31 20.60 11.47
C GLN A 142 16.38 20.40 10.41
N ALA A 143 17.58 20.02 10.82
CA ALA A 143 18.68 19.78 9.89
C ALA A 143 18.34 18.62 8.95
N PRO A 144 18.48 18.77 7.64
CA PRO A 144 18.28 17.69 6.68
C PRO A 144 19.20 16.51 6.97
N LEU A 145 18.70 15.31 6.74
CA LEU A 145 19.44 14.05 6.88
C LEU A 145 19.99 13.63 5.51
N GLU A 146 21.23 13.20 5.46
CA GLU A 146 21.90 12.78 4.23
C GLU A 146 21.87 11.24 4.10
N LEU A 147 21.14 10.74 3.09
CA LEU A 147 20.98 9.30 2.86
C LEU A 147 22.31 8.56 2.65
N ALA A 148 23.31 9.21 2.06
CA ALA A 148 24.63 8.62 1.81
C ALA A 148 25.36 8.22 3.12
N THR A 149 24.98 8.76 4.25
CA THR A 149 25.54 8.42 5.57
C THR A 149 24.70 7.37 6.32
N MET A 150 23.53 6.99 5.77
CA MET A 150 22.54 6.15 6.45
C MET A 150 22.65 4.68 6.08
N THR A 151 22.27 3.82 7.01
CA THR A 151 21.92 2.42 6.78
C THR A 151 20.40 2.31 6.72
N VAL A 152 19.89 1.82 5.59
CA VAL A 152 18.44 1.66 5.36
C VAL A 152 18.05 0.20 5.47
N GLY A 153 17.07 -0.10 6.30
CA GLY A 153 16.46 -1.41 6.48
C GLY A 153 15.25 -1.62 5.56
N ILE A 154 15.24 -2.69 4.79
CA ILE A 154 14.16 -3.09 3.90
C ILE A 154 13.56 -4.39 4.40
N VAL A 155 12.41 -4.30 5.07
CA VAL A 155 11.69 -5.49 5.57
C VAL A 155 10.74 -5.99 4.48
N GLY A 156 11.12 -7.07 3.80
CA GLY A 156 10.42 -7.60 2.64
C GLY A 156 11.08 -7.23 1.31
N TYR A 157 12.02 -8.04 0.84
CA TYR A 157 12.78 -7.80 -0.41
C TYR A 157 12.07 -8.35 -1.66
N GLY A 158 10.76 -7.99 -1.80
CA GLY A 158 9.93 -8.27 -2.98
C GLY A 158 10.12 -7.26 -4.11
N SER A 159 9.16 -7.22 -5.05
CA SER A 159 9.23 -6.32 -6.22
C SER A 159 9.30 -4.82 -5.85
N ILE A 160 8.62 -4.40 -4.79
CA ILE A 160 8.64 -3.02 -4.31
C ILE A 160 9.91 -2.76 -3.51
N GLY A 161 10.19 -3.59 -2.49
CA GLY A 161 11.37 -3.42 -1.62
C GLY A 161 12.68 -3.38 -2.38
N ARG A 162 12.84 -4.21 -3.44
CA ARG A 162 14.01 -4.18 -4.32
C ARG A 162 14.17 -2.85 -5.07
N ARG A 163 13.06 -2.27 -5.55
CA ARG A 163 13.10 -0.96 -6.25
C ARG A 163 13.48 0.16 -5.29
N VAL A 164 12.88 0.17 -4.09
CA VAL A 164 13.22 1.14 -3.03
C VAL A 164 14.69 1.00 -2.64
N ALA A 165 15.15 -0.22 -2.35
CA ALA A 165 16.54 -0.51 -2.00
C ALA A 165 17.53 -0.01 -3.06
N ALA A 166 17.29 -0.35 -4.34
CA ALA A 166 18.15 0.08 -5.44
C ALA A 166 18.20 1.62 -5.59
N THR A 167 17.06 2.29 -5.44
CA THR A 167 17.00 3.76 -5.51
C THR A 167 17.77 4.40 -4.36
N LEU A 168 17.57 3.93 -3.12
CA LEU A 168 18.26 4.50 -1.97
C LEU A 168 19.77 4.19 -1.99
N ASN A 169 20.15 3.00 -2.46
CA ASN A 169 21.56 2.67 -2.66
C ASN A 169 22.21 3.56 -3.73
N SER A 170 21.51 3.89 -4.83
CA SER A 170 22.03 4.83 -5.84
C SER A 170 22.22 6.25 -5.30
N MET A 171 21.59 6.58 -4.17
CA MET A 171 21.79 7.81 -3.41
C MET A 171 22.85 7.67 -2.31
N GLY A 172 23.59 6.56 -2.28
CA GLY A 172 24.71 6.30 -1.37
C GLY A 172 24.37 5.53 -0.10
N ALA A 173 23.10 5.24 0.18
CA ALA A 173 22.72 4.52 1.41
C ALA A 173 23.21 3.06 1.40
N LYS A 174 23.61 2.56 2.57
CA LYS A 174 23.79 1.13 2.80
C LYS A 174 22.44 0.45 3.01
N VAL A 175 22.27 -0.76 2.52
CA VAL A 175 21.00 -1.50 2.56
C VAL A 175 21.15 -2.78 3.38
N LEU A 176 20.33 -2.90 4.43
CA LEU A 176 20.04 -4.16 5.10
C LEU A 176 18.67 -4.66 4.61
N ALA A 177 18.55 -5.90 4.21
CA ALA A 177 17.28 -6.41 3.71
C ALA A 177 16.92 -7.76 4.35
N SER A 178 15.62 -7.98 4.55
CA SER A 178 15.08 -9.28 4.95
C SER A 178 14.08 -9.80 3.93
N ALA A 179 14.01 -11.12 3.78
CA ALA A 179 13.00 -11.79 2.99
C ALA A 179 12.78 -13.21 3.54
N ARG A 180 11.58 -13.76 3.35
CA ARG A 180 11.29 -15.17 3.72
C ARG A 180 12.24 -16.15 3.03
N THR A 181 12.68 -15.81 1.83
CA THR A 181 13.70 -16.55 1.08
C THR A 181 14.67 -15.56 0.46
N GLU A 182 15.93 -15.65 0.81
CA GLU A 182 17.00 -14.79 0.30
C GLU A 182 17.30 -15.14 -1.16
N ARG A 183 16.69 -14.38 -2.06
CA ARG A 183 16.85 -14.53 -3.52
C ARG A 183 17.11 -13.18 -4.15
N ASN A 184 17.67 -13.20 -5.36
CA ASN A 184 17.91 -11.99 -6.15
C ASN A 184 18.77 -10.96 -5.39
N ARG A 185 19.84 -11.43 -4.73
CA ARG A 185 20.85 -10.53 -4.17
C ARG A 185 21.32 -9.59 -5.29
N PRO A 186 21.32 -8.27 -5.05
CA PRO A 186 21.83 -7.32 -6.05
C PRO A 186 23.36 -7.41 -6.13
N ASP A 187 23.91 -6.86 -7.21
CA ASP A 187 25.34 -6.77 -7.48
C ASP A 187 25.97 -5.44 -7.05
N TYR A 188 25.16 -4.51 -6.47
CA TYR A 188 25.70 -3.25 -5.96
C TYR A 188 26.31 -3.39 -4.55
N ASP A 189 27.28 -2.54 -4.26
CA ASP A 189 27.96 -2.49 -2.97
C ASP A 189 27.04 -2.00 -1.84
N GLY A 190 27.40 -2.36 -0.59
CA GLY A 190 26.68 -1.89 0.59
C GLY A 190 25.36 -2.62 0.86
N PHE A 191 25.13 -3.79 0.26
CA PHE A 191 23.98 -4.65 0.53
C PHE A 191 24.34 -5.82 1.43
N GLU A 192 23.50 -6.05 2.45
CA GLU A 192 23.62 -7.18 3.40
C GLU A 192 22.24 -7.80 3.66
N TRP A 193 22.15 -9.14 3.69
CA TRP A 193 20.99 -9.82 4.25
C TRP A 193 21.05 -9.79 5.78
N ALA A 194 19.91 -9.49 6.42
CA ALA A 194 19.80 -9.41 7.87
C ALA A 194 18.43 -9.89 8.35
N SER A 195 18.35 -10.36 9.59
CA SER A 195 17.05 -10.63 10.22
C SER A 195 16.28 -9.33 10.48
N ASN A 196 14.97 -9.42 10.73
CA ASN A 196 14.17 -8.24 11.05
C ASN A 196 14.72 -7.54 12.31
N GLU A 197 15.09 -8.29 13.34
CA GLU A 197 15.64 -7.76 14.59
C GLU A 197 16.93 -6.98 14.33
N MET A 198 17.85 -7.54 13.55
CA MET A 198 19.09 -6.86 13.17
C MET A 198 18.85 -5.60 12.33
N ILE A 199 17.81 -5.62 11.47
CA ILE A 199 17.42 -4.44 10.69
C ILE A 199 16.98 -3.33 11.63
N PHE A 200 16.07 -3.63 12.58
CA PHE A 200 15.57 -2.61 13.51
C PHE A 200 16.68 -2.07 14.42
N GLU A 201 17.60 -2.90 14.85
CA GLU A 201 18.74 -2.49 15.70
C GLU A 201 19.76 -1.62 14.94
N ARG A 202 20.06 -1.94 13.67
CA ARG A 202 21.20 -1.38 12.95
C ARG A 202 20.85 -0.28 11.94
N ALA A 203 19.59 -0.20 11.52
CA ALA A 203 19.19 0.78 10.51
C ALA A 203 18.90 2.16 11.12
N ASP A 204 19.21 3.20 10.35
CA ASP A 204 18.83 4.59 10.62
C ASP A 204 17.41 4.91 10.09
N LEU A 205 16.96 4.12 9.11
CA LEU A 205 15.63 4.16 8.53
C LEU A 205 15.16 2.75 8.22
N VAL A 206 13.94 2.38 8.62
CA VAL A 206 13.31 1.10 8.28
C VAL A 206 12.10 1.33 7.39
N SER A 207 12.03 0.61 6.26
CA SER A 207 10.90 0.64 5.33
C SER A 207 10.27 -0.75 5.18
N LEU A 208 8.94 -0.82 5.39
CA LEU A 208 8.19 -2.07 5.39
C LEU A 208 7.60 -2.36 4.01
N HIS A 209 7.86 -3.58 3.50
CA HIS A 209 7.39 -4.07 2.19
C HIS A 209 6.92 -5.53 2.24
N CYS A 210 6.75 -6.09 3.44
CA CYS A 210 6.24 -7.43 3.65
C CYS A 210 4.70 -7.46 3.65
N PRO A 211 4.06 -8.59 3.33
CA PRO A 211 2.63 -8.75 3.50
C PRO A 211 2.24 -8.81 4.99
N GLU A 212 1.00 -8.44 5.29
CA GLU A 212 0.39 -8.75 6.59
C GLU A 212 -0.14 -10.18 6.57
N THR A 213 0.30 -10.96 7.54
CA THR A 213 -0.13 -12.35 7.80
C THR A 213 -0.36 -12.50 9.31
N SER A 214 -0.82 -13.68 9.76
CA SER A 214 -0.91 -13.97 11.19
C SER A 214 0.42 -13.83 11.94
N GLU A 215 1.55 -14.03 11.25
CA GLU A 215 2.90 -13.93 11.82
C GLU A 215 3.43 -12.49 11.85
N THR A 216 2.98 -11.65 10.90
CA THR A 216 3.49 -10.28 10.74
C THR A 216 2.52 -9.21 11.25
N SER A 217 1.30 -9.57 11.61
CA SER A 217 0.33 -8.63 12.18
C SER A 217 0.83 -8.11 13.53
N GLY A 218 0.99 -6.78 13.64
CA GLY A 218 1.46 -6.10 14.84
C GLY A 218 2.91 -6.41 15.25
N PHE A 219 3.73 -6.98 14.36
CA PHE A 219 5.12 -7.33 14.72
C PHE A 219 5.97 -6.09 15.03
N VAL A 220 5.67 -4.94 14.40
CA VAL A 220 6.28 -3.66 14.78
C VAL A 220 5.56 -3.11 16.01
N ASN A 221 5.96 -3.58 17.16
CA ASN A 221 5.40 -3.27 18.48
C ASN A 221 6.38 -2.42 19.31
N ALA A 222 6.00 -2.10 20.55
CA ALA A 222 6.82 -1.28 21.45
C ALA A 222 8.21 -1.87 21.70
N ALA A 223 8.31 -3.19 21.88
CA ALA A 223 9.58 -3.85 22.12
C ALA A 223 10.54 -3.72 20.94
N LEU A 224 10.04 -3.96 19.71
CA LEU A 224 10.85 -3.84 18.50
C LEU A 224 11.21 -2.38 18.19
N LEU A 225 10.27 -1.43 18.39
CA LEU A 225 10.55 -0.01 18.22
C LEU A 225 11.63 0.50 19.22
N ALA A 226 11.68 -0.05 20.42
CA ALA A 226 12.68 0.31 21.43
C ALA A 226 14.11 -0.17 21.06
N THR A 227 14.27 -1.11 20.14
CA THR A 227 15.60 -1.54 19.66
C THR A 227 16.17 -0.63 18.57
N MET A 228 15.34 0.24 17.99
CA MET A 228 15.79 1.16 16.94
C MET A 228 16.77 2.19 17.50
N LYS A 229 17.64 2.70 16.65
CA LYS A 229 18.54 3.78 17.01
C LYS A 229 17.75 5.02 17.43
N PRO A 230 18.25 5.79 18.42
CA PRO A 230 17.65 7.08 18.74
C PRO A 230 17.55 7.98 17.50
N GLY A 231 16.37 8.52 17.23
CA GLY A 231 16.14 9.37 16.07
C GLY A 231 15.95 8.63 14.75
N ALA A 232 15.90 7.29 14.75
CA ALA A 232 15.64 6.50 13.55
C ALA A 232 14.25 6.79 12.97
N LEU A 233 14.08 6.47 11.67
CA LEU A 233 12.87 6.72 10.91
C LEU A 233 12.15 5.40 10.56
N LEU A 234 10.81 5.42 10.51
CA LEU A 234 10.00 4.28 10.07
C LEU A 234 9.08 4.67 8.93
N VAL A 235 9.04 3.85 7.87
CA VAL A 235 8.14 4.05 6.71
C VAL A 235 7.30 2.80 6.48
N ASN A 236 5.97 2.98 6.36
CA ASN A 236 5.04 1.91 6.05
C ASN A 236 4.11 2.29 4.89
N ALA A 237 4.40 1.79 3.70
CA ALA A 237 3.54 1.83 2.54
C ALA A 237 3.07 0.41 2.12
N ALA A 238 3.05 -0.55 3.07
CA ALA A 238 2.67 -1.93 2.84
C ALA A 238 1.27 -2.25 3.37
N ARG A 239 1.12 -2.42 4.68
CA ARG A 239 -0.16 -2.68 5.36
C ARG A 239 -0.16 -2.06 6.75
N GLY A 240 -1.29 -1.44 7.12
CA GLY A 240 -1.43 -0.78 8.43
C GLY A 240 -1.30 -1.73 9.61
N GLY A 241 -1.85 -2.94 9.47
CA GLY A 241 -1.80 -3.94 10.53
C GLY A 241 -0.41 -4.49 10.87
N LEU A 242 0.65 -4.18 10.11
CA LEU A 242 2.03 -4.53 10.45
C LEU A 242 2.54 -3.78 11.69
N VAL A 243 2.00 -2.59 11.97
CA VAL A 243 2.47 -1.67 12.99
C VAL A 243 1.43 -1.51 14.09
N CYS A 244 1.86 -1.59 15.34
CA CYS A 244 1.06 -1.16 16.47
C CYS A 244 1.05 0.38 16.54
N GLU A 245 -0.04 1.00 16.07
CA GLU A 245 -0.16 2.47 15.96
C GLU A 245 0.00 3.18 17.29
N VAL A 246 -0.51 2.60 18.39
CA VAL A 246 -0.34 3.13 19.76
C VAL A 246 1.13 3.18 20.14
N SER A 247 1.89 2.11 19.86
CA SER A 247 3.31 2.02 20.15
C SER A 247 4.14 3.00 19.30
N LEU A 248 3.79 3.11 17.99
CA LEU A 248 4.46 4.06 17.10
C LEU A 248 4.22 5.50 17.55
N ALA A 249 2.96 5.87 17.85
CA ALA A 249 2.62 7.19 18.32
C ALA A 249 3.33 7.54 19.66
N ALA A 250 3.47 6.56 20.56
CA ALA A 250 4.21 6.73 21.81
C ALA A 250 5.71 6.97 21.55
N ALA A 251 6.32 6.20 20.64
CA ALA A 251 7.74 6.34 20.27
C ALA A 251 8.04 7.72 19.62
N LEU A 252 7.11 8.22 18.79
CA LEU A 252 7.22 9.57 18.22
C LEU A 252 7.08 10.67 19.27
N ARG A 253 6.09 10.56 20.18
CA ARG A 253 5.88 11.56 21.23
C ARG A 253 7.00 11.60 22.26
N SER A 254 7.65 10.48 22.53
CA SER A 254 8.83 10.42 23.42
C SER A 254 10.11 10.88 22.75
N GLY A 255 10.14 11.06 21.43
CA GLY A 255 11.35 11.36 20.67
C GLY A 255 12.30 10.17 20.51
N THR A 256 11.88 8.96 20.87
CA THR A 256 12.67 7.73 20.62
C THR A 256 12.88 7.54 19.13
N LEU A 257 11.82 7.77 18.31
CA LEU A 257 11.91 7.85 16.86
C LEU A 257 11.96 9.31 16.42
N GLY A 258 12.78 9.59 15.39
CA GLY A 258 12.89 10.91 14.77
C GLY A 258 11.69 11.26 13.88
N GLY A 259 11.04 10.25 13.31
CA GLY A 259 9.86 10.45 12.46
C GLY A 259 9.30 9.15 11.90
N ALA A 260 8.08 9.23 11.39
CA ALA A 260 7.47 8.14 10.66
C ALA A 260 6.68 8.66 9.45
N ALA A 261 6.56 7.83 8.40
CA ALA A 261 5.67 8.07 7.28
C ALA A 261 4.82 6.83 7.00
N VAL A 262 3.52 6.99 6.95
CA VAL A 262 2.57 5.90 6.71
C VAL A 262 1.61 6.27 5.58
N ASP A 263 1.50 5.40 4.58
CA ASP A 263 0.46 5.50 3.55
C ASP A 263 -0.76 4.65 3.90
N VAL A 264 -0.61 3.80 4.91
CA VAL A 264 -1.61 2.82 5.34
C VAL A 264 -1.78 2.84 6.85
N VAL A 265 -3.01 2.62 7.31
CA VAL A 265 -3.38 2.55 8.72
C VAL A 265 -4.18 1.28 8.99
N ARG A 266 -4.28 0.89 10.26
CA ARG A 266 -4.95 -0.35 10.65
C ARG A 266 -6.43 -0.38 10.25
N GLN A 267 -7.12 0.74 10.40
CA GLN A 267 -8.50 0.91 9.96
C GLN A 267 -8.56 1.93 8.83
N GLU A 268 -9.06 1.53 7.69
CA GLU A 268 -9.25 2.37 6.50
C GLU A 268 -10.71 2.37 6.05
N PRO A 269 -11.35 3.56 5.87
CA PRO A 269 -10.81 4.91 6.12
C PRO A 269 -10.36 5.12 7.56
N MET A 270 -9.37 6.02 7.76
CA MET A 270 -8.81 6.34 9.07
C MET A 270 -9.89 6.80 10.04
N ALA A 271 -9.89 6.23 11.24
CA ALA A 271 -10.77 6.66 12.32
C ALA A 271 -10.32 8.00 12.93
N ALA A 272 -11.27 8.79 13.43
CA ALA A 272 -10.99 10.10 14.02
C ALA A 272 -10.13 10.03 15.30
N ASP A 273 -10.12 8.87 15.96
CA ASP A 273 -9.34 8.59 17.17
C ASP A 273 -8.03 7.82 16.88
N CYS A 274 -7.62 7.74 15.61
CA CYS A 274 -6.36 7.09 15.24
C CYS A 274 -5.18 7.67 16.02
N PRO A 275 -4.39 6.85 16.73
CA PRO A 275 -3.30 7.33 17.60
C PRO A 275 -2.22 8.13 16.88
N LEU A 276 -2.08 7.94 15.56
CA LEU A 276 -1.10 8.62 14.72
C LEU A 276 -1.52 10.06 14.38
N LEU A 277 -2.82 10.36 14.47
CA LEU A 277 -3.33 11.70 14.16
C LEU A 277 -2.75 12.70 15.16
N GLY A 278 -2.07 13.74 14.66
CA GLY A 278 -1.38 14.72 15.52
C GLY A 278 -0.13 14.20 16.26
N ALA A 279 0.37 13.01 15.92
CA ALA A 279 1.68 12.58 16.41
C ALA A 279 2.79 13.44 15.76
N PRO A 280 3.81 13.85 16.50
CA PRO A 280 4.89 14.70 15.98
C PRO A 280 5.69 13.94 14.91
N ASN A 281 6.13 14.65 13.88
CA ASN A 281 6.95 14.10 12.78
C ASN A 281 6.34 12.84 12.13
N CYS A 282 5.01 12.76 12.08
CA CYS A 282 4.27 11.68 11.44
C CYS A 282 3.63 12.16 10.13
N LEU A 283 4.16 11.73 9.01
CA LEU A 283 3.55 11.95 7.70
C LEU A 283 2.52 10.86 7.45
N ILE A 284 1.31 11.26 7.03
CA ILE A 284 0.22 10.32 6.73
C ILE A 284 -0.33 10.65 5.36
N THR A 285 -0.37 9.65 4.46
CA THR A 285 -1.03 9.75 3.17
C THR A 285 -2.18 8.73 3.09
N PRO A 286 -3.29 9.04 2.36
CA PRO A 286 -4.53 8.28 2.45
C PRO A 286 -4.54 7.06 1.52
N HIS A 287 -3.59 6.13 1.67
CA HIS A 287 -3.44 4.89 0.90
C HIS A 287 -3.38 5.13 -0.62
N ILE A 288 -2.51 6.05 -1.03
CA ILE A 288 -2.36 6.50 -2.42
C ILE A 288 -1.05 6.06 -3.09
N ALA A 289 -0.20 5.31 -2.41
CA ALA A 289 1.08 4.86 -2.95
C ALA A 289 0.94 4.12 -4.29
N TRP A 290 -0.21 3.49 -4.55
CA TRP A 290 -0.53 2.78 -5.79
C TRP A 290 -1.19 3.65 -6.87
N ALA A 291 -1.70 4.85 -6.55
CA ALA A 291 -2.76 5.56 -7.25
C ALA A 291 -2.31 6.45 -8.43
N SER A 292 -1.09 6.29 -8.97
CA SER A 292 -0.72 7.05 -10.18
C SER A 292 -1.64 6.72 -11.36
N ASP A 293 -1.87 7.68 -12.25
CA ASP A 293 -2.71 7.48 -13.44
C ASP A 293 -2.26 6.25 -14.25
N SER A 294 -0.96 6.14 -14.50
CA SER A 294 -0.38 5.00 -15.23
C SER A 294 -0.60 3.66 -14.53
N ALA A 295 -0.57 3.62 -13.19
CA ALA A 295 -0.81 2.37 -12.45
C ALA A 295 -2.28 1.99 -12.48
N ARG A 296 -3.20 2.96 -12.33
CA ARG A 296 -4.65 2.73 -12.43
C ARG A 296 -5.06 2.23 -13.80
N ARG A 297 -4.48 2.80 -14.89
CA ARG A 297 -4.71 2.31 -16.26
C ARG A 297 -4.20 0.88 -16.47
N ARG A 298 -2.99 0.55 -15.96
CA ARG A 298 -2.49 -0.83 -16.00
C ARG A 298 -3.39 -1.78 -15.20
N LEU A 299 -3.87 -1.35 -14.05
CA LEU A 299 -4.80 -2.12 -13.24
C LEU A 299 -6.07 -2.47 -14.01
N LEU A 300 -6.73 -1.47 -14.60
CA LEU A 300 -7.94 -1.67 -15.38
C LEU A 300 -7.67 -2.58 -16.61
N ALA A 301 -6.63 -2.29 -17.38
CA ALA A 301 -6.28 -3.08 -18.56
C ALA A 301 -6.05 -4.56 -18.21
N THR A 302 -5.31 -4.84 -17.14
CA THR A 302 -5.07 -6.23 -16.68
C THR A 302 -6.36 -6.87 -16.15
N SER A 303 -7.23 -6.12 -15.48
CA SER A 303 -8.52 -6.63 -14.98
C SER A 303 -9.44 -7.02 -16.13
N VAL A 304 -9.48 -6.22 -17.18
CA VAL A 304 -10.23 -6.53 -18.42
C VAL A 304 -9.64 -7.75 -19.12
N ASP A 305 -8.31 -7.85 -19.21
CA ASP A 305 -7.64 -9.02 -19.80
C ASP A 305 -7.94 -10.29 -18.98
N ASN A 306 -7.91 -10.24 -17.66
CA ASN A 306 -8.30 -11.37 -16.80
C ASN A 306 -9.72 -11.87 -17.15
N LEU A 307 -10.68 -10.95 -17.35
CA LEU A 307 -12.03 -11.33 -17.77
C LEU A 307 -12.06 -11.94 -19.17
N ARG A 308 -11.33 -11.36 -20.14
CA ARG A 308 -11.21 -11.93 -21.50
C ARG A 308 -10.64 -13.35 -21.47
N GLN A 309 -9.59 -13.58 -20.70
CA GLN A 309 -8.99 -14.91 -20.55
C GLN A 309 -9.94 -15.90 -19.87
N PHE A 310 -10.71 -15.45 -18.88
CA PHE A 310 -11.76 -16.26 -18.25
C PHE A 310 -12.84 -16.67 -19.26
N ILE A 311 -13.34 -15.74 -20.08
CA ILE A 311 -14.34 -16.02 -21.13
C ILE A 311 -13.78 -17.01 -22.17
N ALA A 312 -12.49 -16.92 -22.48
CA ALA A 312 -11.81 -17.84 -23.39
C ALA A 312 -11.53 -19.24 -22.78
N GLY A 313 -11.85 -19.46 -21.51
CA GLY A 313 -11.61 -20.73 -20.81
C GLY A 313 -10.18 -20.91 -20.26
N HIS A 314 -9.37 -19.88 -20.27
CA HIS A 314 -7.97 -19.89 -19.81
C HIS A 314 -7.71 -18.84 -18.72
N PRO A 315 -8.40 -18.90 -17.56
CA PRO A 315 -8.28 -17.86 -16.54
C PRO A 315 -6.86 -17.74 -16.00
N VAL A 316 -6.38 -16.49 -15.90
CA VAL A 316 -5.06 -16.11 -15.40
C VAL A 316 -5.18 -15.31 -14.10
N ASN A 317 -4.09 -15.21 -13.32
CA ASN A 317 -4.06 -14.50 -12.04
C ASN A 317 -5.14 -14.97 -11.04
N VAL A 318 -5.50 -16.26 -11.09
CA VAL A 318 -6.52 -16.86 -10.22
C VAL A 318 -6.03 -17.02 -8.80
N VAL A 319 -6.80 -16.51 -7.82
CA VAL A 319 -6.51 -16.57 -6.37
C VAL A 319 -7.51 -17.43 -5.59
N SER A 320 -8.63 -17.86 -6.18
CA SER A 320 -9.55 -18.85 -5.63
C SER A 320 -9.05 -20.27 -5.98
N ARG A 321 -8.34 -20.91 -5.06
CA ARG A 321 -7.82 -22.28 -5.22
C ARG A 321 -8.12 -23.13 -4.00
#